data_94f457c9cbe82a0dad3ed952f0b54856
#
_entry.id   94f457c9cbe82a0dad3ed952f0b54856
#
_cell.length_a   1.000
_cell.length_b   1.000
_cell.length_c   1.000
_cell.angle_alpha   90.00
_cell.angle_beta   90.00
_cell.angle_gamma   90.00
#
_symmetry.space_group_name_H-M   'P 1'
#
loop_
_entity.id
_entity.type
_entity.pdbx_description
1 polymer ?
#
loop_
_entity_poly.entity_id
_entity_poly.type
_entity_poly.pdbx_seq_one_letter_code
_entity_poly.pdbx_strand_id
1 'polypeptide(L)'
;MNINIRLNKNFTTQYNRLQEEFGTDIAEINGFDDEQLSYTNFIDNFVDQSTVADASIDGNSNVSHKDIVTLEKEMPKPHEKLLAFNKIYYEIQKKYGFQTANEWLRAEWVGQLYMHDANTTSFKHYCFAYDLKDLAEKGLFFIKERNAKPPKHLITFVDFVKEYISFACNRSSGAVGLPNIIPYMFYFWKKDVDSHYLGINEDNAKDYAKQNFQRFIYAVNQPFLRDSSQSAFTNTSVFDHPYFEALFGGTEFPDGTFMIDYEEEIIEFQKWYMEEMAAIRHENMFTFPVSTISLLRQNGKFVDEDFATWAIAHNMEWSDSNIFCDSSVNSLSNCCRLKSNIEDLGYFNSVGGTALKVGSIKVSTVNLARIALDTNSEEEYLDELVKRVTINLKALDCVRYIIKRNVEKGLLPNFTFGLVDFPYLYNTIGFIGIYETMKKFGYTKVDELG
;
A
#
# COMPACT_ATOMS: atom_id res chain seq x y z
N MET A 1 1.85 -35.21 -23.09
CA MET A 1 2.97 -34.29 -22.81
C MET A 1 3.01 -34.12 -21.29
N ASN A 2 3.99 -34.72 -20.58
CA ASN A 2 4.07 -34.54 -19.13
C ASN A 2 4.75 -33.19 -18.86
N ILE A 3 4.00 -32.16 -18.58
CA ILE A 3 4.52 -30.88 -18.12
C ILE A 3 4.86 -31.06 -16.64
N ASN A 4 6.10 -31.38 -16.32
CA ASN A 4 6.56 -31.49 -14.94
C ASN A 4 7.01 -30.11 -14.46
N ILE A 5 6.20 -29.46 -13.63
CA ILE A 5 6.65 -28.31 -12.80
C ILE A 5 7.58 -28.91 -11.76
N ARG A 6 8.90 -28.64 -11.87
CA ARG A 6 9.89 -29.13 -10.90
C ARG A 6 9.88 -28.25 -9.65
N LEU A 7 9.15 -28.69 -8.64
CA LEU A 7 9.21 -28.14 -7.28
C LEU A 7 10.43 -28.71 -6.52
N ASN A 8 10.85 -27.99 -5.48
CA ASN A 8 11.85 -28.48 -4.56
C ASN A 8 11.35 -29.77 -3.88
N LYS A 9 12.16 -30.83 -3.89
CA LYS A 9 11.77 -32.16 -3.34
C LYS A 9 11.33 -32.08 -1.87
N ASN A 10 12.04 -31.30 -1.07
CA ASN A 10 11.74 -31.18 0.35
C ASN A 10 10.44 -30.38 0.56
N PHE A 11 10.19 -29.34 -0.26
CA PHE A 11 8.91 -28.64 -0.27
C PHE A 11 7.76 -29.58 -0.59
N THR A 12 7.87 -30.35 -1.66
CA THR A 12 6.82 -31.33 -2.05
C THR A 12 6.58 -32.37 -0.96
N THR A 13 7.65 -32.87 -0.32
CA THR A 13 7.53 -33.84 0.77
C THR A 13 6.77 -33.24 1.96
N GLN A 14 7.13 -32.00 2.35
CA GLN A 14 6.45 -31.33 3.46
C GLN A 14 5.01 -30.95 3.09
N TYR A 15 4.78 -30.48 1.87
CA TYR A 15 3.46 -30.18 1.34
C TYR A 15 2.51 -31.40 1.45
N ASN A 16 2.92 -32.56 0.93
CA ASN A 16 2.13 -33.80 0.99
C ASN A 16 1.86 -34.23 2.44
N ARG A 17 2.86 -34.12 3.32
CA ARG A 17 2.69 -34.40 4.74
C ARG A 17 1.65 -33.50 5.40
N LEU A 18 1.66 -32.22 5.12
CA LEU A 18 0.67 -31.28 5.67
C LEU A 18 -0.73 -31.58 5.14
N GLN A 19 -0.84 -31.94 3.87
CA GLN A 19 -2.11 -32.37 3.25
C GLN A 19 -2.64 -33.63 3.91
N GLU A 20 -1.79 -34.63 4.20
CA GLU A 20 -2.18 -35.84 4.93
C GLU A 20 -2.56 -35.55 6.39
N GLU A 21 -1.87 -34.65 7.08
CA GLU A 21 -2.07 -34.30 8.49
C GLU A 21 -3.34 -33.46 8.72
N PHE A 22 -3.57 -32.44 7.87
CA PHE A 22 -4.61 -31.42 8.07
C PHE A 22 -5.74 -31.45 7.04
N GLY A 23 -5.64 -32.30 6.00
CA GLY A 23 -6.60 -32.32 4.90
C GLY A 23 -6.45 -31.12 3.94
N THR A 24 -7.43 -30.97 3.05
CA THR A 24 -7.47 -29.94 2.01
C THR A 24 -8.24 -28.69 2.43
N ASP A 25 -9.09 -28.74 3.47
CA ASP A 25 -9.94 -27.61 3.88
C ASP A 25 -9.13 -26.34 4.20
N ILE A 26 -7.98 -26.49 4.84
CA ILE A 26 -7.08 -25.37 5.11
C ILE A 26 -6.33 -24.96 3.84
N ALA A 27 -6.03 -25.90 2.96
CA ALA A 27 -5.39 -25.63 1.68
C ALA A 27 -6.28 -24.77 0.77
N GLU A 28 -7.59 -24.96 0.79
CA GLU A 28 -8.56 -24.13 0.07
C GLU A 28 -8.43 -22.66 0.48
N ILE A 29 -8.40 -22.36 1.77
CA ILE A 29 -8.20 -20.99 2.28
C ILE A 29 -6.88 -20.39 1.77
N ASN A 30 -5.85 -21.22 1.61
CA ASN A 30 -4.54 -20.80 1.13
C ASN A 30 -4.34 -20.92 -0.38
N GLY A 31 -5.29 -21.50 -1.12
CA GLY A 31 -5.24 -21.66 -2.58
C GLY A 31 -4.22 -22.69 -3.04
N PHE A 32 -4.15 -23.86 -2.36
CA PHE A 32 -3.24 -24.95 -2.68
C PHE A 32 -3.94 -26.31 -2.91
N ASP A 33 -5.27 -26.33 -2.93
CA ASP A 33 -5.99 -27.57 -3.22
C ASP A 33 -5.92 -27.95 -4.72
N ASP A 34 -6.25 -29.21 -5.00
CA ASP A 34 -6.21 -29.72 -6.37
C ASP A 34 -7.30 -29.08 -7.25
N GLU A 35 -8.41 -28.64 -6.67
CA GLU A 35 -9.49 -27.99 -7.39
C GLU A 35 -9.09 -26.59 -7.84
N GLN A 36 -8.52 -25.80 -6.95
CA GLN A 36 -8.02 -24.45 -7.29
C GLN A 36 -6.82 -24.48 -8.25
N LEU A 37 -6.01 -25.55 -8.21
CA LEU A 37 -4.92 -25.77 -9.15
C LEU A 37 -5.39 -26.35 -10.49
N SER A 38 -6.67 -26.73 -10.63
CA SER A 38 -7.25 -27.17 -11.90
C SER A 38 -7.72 -25.98 -12.73
N TYR A 39 -7.04 -25.69 -13.84
CA TYR A 39 -7.47 -24.63 -14.75
C TYR A 39 -8.89 -24.85 -15.29
N THR A 40 -9.27 -26.07 -15.58
CA THR A 40 -10.60 -26.38 -16.10
C THR A 40 -11.67 -26.04 -15.05
N ASN A 41 -11.51 -26.54 -13.83
CA ASN A 41 -12.46 -26.25 -12.76
C ASN A 41 -12.51 -24.74 -12.45
N PHE A 42 -11.36 -24.06 -12.46
CA PHE A 42 -11.32 -22.61 -12.24
C PHE A 42 -12.12 -21.86 -13.31
N ILE A 43 -11.93 -22.20 -14.58
CA ILE A 43 -12.64 -21.57 -15.71
C ILE A 43 -14.15 -21.83 -15.61
N ASP A 44 -14.55 -23.08 -15.39
CA ASP A 44 -15.96 -23.47 -15.32
C ASP A 44 -16.64 -22.75 -14.13
N ASN A 45 -16.04 -22.78 -12.95
CA ASN A 45 -16.55 -22.08 -11.78
C ASN A 45 -16.64 -20.56 -12.01
N PHE A 46 -15.65 -19.93 -12.63
CA PHE A 46 -15.68 -18.51 -12.93
C PHE A 46 -16.79 -18.14 -13.95
N VAL A 47 -16.98 -18.97 -14.97
CA VAL A 47 -18.03 -18.77 -15.98
C VAL A 47 -19.43 -18.97 -15.40
N ASP A 48 -19.58 -19.96 -14.53
CA ASP A 48 -20.87 -20.31 -13.92
C ASP A 48 -21.27 -19.40 -12.76
N GLN A 49 -20.36 -18.58 -12.21
CA GLN A 49 -20.68 -17.58 -11.20
C GLN A 49 -21.81 -16.65 -11.67
N SER A 50 -22.92 -16.63 -10.92
CA SER A 50 -24.09 -15.80 -11.24
C SER A 50 -23.89 -14.32 -10.94
N THR A 51 -23.00 -13.99 -10.02
CA THR A 51 -22.74 -12.64 -9.54
C THR A 51 -21.27 -12.35 -9.49
N VAL A 52 -20.93 -11.17 -9.95
CA VAL A 52 -19.68 -10.50 -9.66
C VAL A 52 -19.73 -9.98 -8.23
N ALA A 53 -18.61 -9.93 -7.53
CA ALA A 53 -18.51 -9.28 -6.25
C ALA A 53 -19.14 -7.89 -6.31
N ASP A 54 -19.93 -7.56 -5.31
CA ASP A 54 -20.71 -6.32 -5.28
C ASP A 54 -19.78 -5.13 -4.95
N ALA A 55 -19.42 -4.37 -5.96
CA ALA A 55 -18.59 -3.17 -5.82
C ALA A 55 -19.23 -2.10 -4.92
N SER A 56 -20.52 -2.20 -4.63
CA SER A 56 -21.21 -1.30 -3.69
C SER A 56 -20.89 -1.62 -2.23
N ILE A 57 -20.45 -2.86 -1.94
CA ILE A 57 -20.07 -3.29 -0.57
C ILE A 57 -18.58 -3.07 -0.32
N ASP A 58 -17.74 -3.37 -1.30
CA ASP A 58 -16.30 -3.15 -1.25
C ASP A 58 -15.84 -2.44 -2.51
N GLY A 59 -15.79 -1.10 -2.43
CA GLY A 59 -15.19 -0.28 -3.49
C GLY A 59 -13.70 -0.50 -3.68
N ASN A 60 -13.10 -1.40 -2.86
CA ASN A 60 -11.72 -1.79 -3.03
C ASN A 60 -11.57 -2.62 -4.30
N SER A 61 -10.49 -2.39 -5.00
CA SER A 61 -10.12 -3.03 -6.26
C SER A 61 -9.93 -4.55 -6.22
N ASN A 62 -10.13 -5.17 -5.08
CA ASN A 62 -10.11 -6.64 -4.93
C ASN A 62 -11.40 -7.30 -5.43
N VAL A 63 -12.40 -6.50 -5.81
CA VAL A 63 -13.63 -6.96 -6.41
C VAL A 63 -13.35 -7.36 -7.86
N SER A 64 -13.48 -8.65 -8.13
CA SER A 64 -13.29 -9.20 -9.47
C SER A 64 -14.54 -9.00 -10.31
N HIS A 65 -14.44 -8.27 -11.41
CA HIS A 65 -15.52 -8.21 -12.39
C HIS A 65 -15.57 -9.51 -13.20
N LYS A 66 -16.79 -9.98 -13.50
CA LYS A 66 -16.98 -11.14 -14.37
C LYS A 66 -16.74 -10.76 -15.84
N ASP A 67 -15.49 -10.67 -16.21
CA ASP A 67 -15.07 -10.44 -17.61
C ASP A 67 -13.84 -11.28 -17.96
N ILE A 68 -13.50 -11.31 -19.23
CA ILE A 68 -12.40 -12.10 -19.77
C ILE A 68 -11.04 -11.67 -19.23
N VAL A 69 -10.86 -10.36 -18.98
CA VAL A 69 -9.60 -9.82 -18.45
C VAL A 69 -9.38 -10.28 -17.02
N THR A 70 -10.44 -10.30 -16.22
CA THR A 70 -10.40 -10.81 -14.85
C THR A 70 -10.11 -12.31 -14.84
N LEU A 71 -10.75 -13.10 -15.71
CA LEU A 71 -10.47 -14.54 -15.84
C LEU A 71 -8.98 -14.77 -16.15
N GLU A 72 -8.43 -14.08 -17.14
CA GLU A 72 -7.02 -14.20 -17.53
C GLU A 72 -6.04 -13.87 -16.42
N LYS A 73 -6.41 -12.95 -15.52
CA LYS A 73 -5.58 -12.51 -14.40
C LYS A 73 -5.70 -13.39 -13.16
N GLU A 74 -6.89 -13.89 -12.87
CA GLU A 74 -7.15 -14.68 -11.68
C GLU A 74 -6.73 -16.16 -11.85
N MET A 75 -6.94 -16.71 -13.04
CA MET A 75 -6.65 -18.12 -13.36
C MET A 75 -5.22 -18.59 -12.99
N PRO A 76 -4.14 -17.84 -13.26
CA PRO A 76 -2.78 -18.28 -12.93
C PRO A 76 -2.41 -18.10 -11.44
N LYS A 77 -3.15 -17.30 -10.67
CA LYS A 77 -2.76 -16.90 -9.29
C LYS A 77 -2.53 -18.09 -8.34
N PRO A 78 -3.35 -19.15 -8.31
CA PRO A 78 -3.08 -20.31 -7.43
C PRO A 78 -1.73 -20.97 -7.75
N HIS A 79 -1.41 -21.16 -9.04
CA HIS A 79 -0.12 -21.72 -9.46
C HIS A 79 1.05 -20.80 -9.15
N GLU A 80 0.89 -19.50 -9.37
CA GLU A 80 1.90 -18.50 -9.02
C GLU A 80 2.18 -18.50 -7.52
N LYS A 81 1.14 -18.66 -6.69
CA LYS A 81 1.26 -18.77 -5.24
C LYS A 81 2.06 -20.01 -4.85
N LEU A 82 1.73 -21.16 -5.42
CA LEU A 82 2.47 -22.40 -5.18
C LEU A 82 3.96 -22.26 -5.55
N LEU A 83 4.25 -21.67 -6.70
CA LEU A 83 5.63 -21.43 -7.16
C LEU A 83 6.38 -20.43 -6.26
N ALA A 84 5.69 -19.38 -5.78
CA ALA A 84 6.26 -18.40 -4.87
C ALA A 84 6.60 -19.04 -3.51
N PHE A 85 5.70 -19.85 -2.95
CA PHE A 85 5.93 -20.58 -1.70
C PHE A 85 7.08 -21.57 -1.84
N ASN A 86 7.12 -22.33 -2.93
CA ASN A 86 8.26 -23.23 -3.21
C ASN A 86 9.59 -22.44 -3.29
N LYS A 87 9.61 -21.28 -3.91
CA LYS A 87 10.81 -20.44 -4.01
C LYS A 87 11.23 -19.86 -2.66
N ILE A 88 10.29 -19.35 -1.87
CA ILE A 88 10.56 -18.82 -0.53
C ILE A 88 11.06 -19.94 0.39
N TYR A 89 10.38 -21.10 0.38
CA TYR A 89 10.81 -22.28 1.13
C TYR A 89 12.24 -22.68 0.82
N TYR A 90 12.62 -22.71 -0.47
CA TYR A 90 13.96 -23.02 -0.90
C TYR A 90 15.01 -22.03 -0.32
N GLU A 91 14.72 -20.74 -0.34
CA GLU A 91 15.64 -19.72 0.21
C GLU A 91 15.72 -19.81 1.74
N ILE A 92 14.61 -20.09 2.44
CA ILE A 92 14.61 -20.34 3.89
C ILE A 92 15.46 -21.58 4.20
N GLN A 93 15.23 -22.69 3.48
CA GLN A 93 16.01 -23.91 3.65
C GLN A 93 17.50 -23.68 3.47
N LYS A 94 17.87 -22.91 2.44
CA LYS A 94 19.26 -22.60 2.11
C LYS A 94 19.95 -21.75 3.19
N LYS A 95 19.24 -20.76 3.75
CA LYS A 95 19.81 -19.78 4.67
C LYS A 95 19.68 -20.18 6.14
N TYR A 96 18.54 -20.77 6.52
CA TYR A 96 18.17 -21.05 7.91
C TYR A 96 17.93 -22.52 8.21
N GLY A 97 18.12 -23.40 7.24
CA GLY A 97 18.01 -24.84 7.40
C GLY A 97 16.61 -25.40 7.13
N PHE A 98 16.58 -26.71 6.98
CA PHE A 98 15.41 -27.49 6.59
C PHE A 98 14.27 -27.38 7.61
N GLN A 99 14.58 -27.46 8.90
CA GLN A 99 13.56 -27.41 9.96
C GLN A 99 12.81 -26.07 9.94
N THR A 100 13.53 -24.93 9.82
CA THR A 100 12.90 -23.60 9.75
C THR A 100 11.97 -23.47 8.54
N ALA A 101 12.38 -24.03 7.39
CA ALA A 101 11.54 -24.02 6.19
C ALA A 101 10.23 -24.82 6.37
N ASN A 102 10.32 -26.01 7.00
CA ASN A 102 9.17 -26.84 7.30
C ASN A 102 8.22 -26.17 8.29
N GLU A 103 8.77 -25.56 9.35
CA GLU A 103 7.97 -24.85 10.36
C GLU A 103 7.27 -23.61 9.76
N TRP A 104 7.94 -22.88 8.85
CA TRP A 104 7.30 -21.78 8.15
C TRP A 104 6.14 -22.25 7.28
N LEU A 105 6.37 -23.26 6.44
CA LEU A 105 5.29 -23.78 5.56
C LEU A 105 4.11 -24.33 6.38
N ARG A 106 4.39 -25.01 7.50
CA ARG A 106 3.35 -25.47 8.41
C ARG A 106 2.56 -24.30 9.02
N ALA A 107 3.24 -23.24 9.47
CA ALA A 107 2.60 -22.10 10.07
C ALA A 107 1.70 -21.33 9.08
N GLU A 108 2.10 -21.23 7.83
CA GLU A 108 1.27 -20.69 6.74
C GLU A 108 0.08 -21.61 6.45
N TRP A 109 0.31 -22.93 6.42
CA TRP A 109 -0.73 -23.94 6.15
C TRP A 109 -1.84 -23.92 7.19
N VAL A 110 -1.51 -23.90 8.47
CA VAL A 110 -2.49 -23.91 9.57
C VAL A 110 -3.03 -22.51 9.92
N GLY A 111 -2.67 -21.48 9.19
CA GLY A 111 -3.18 -20.12 9.37
C GLY A 111 -2.65 -19.37 10.58
N GLN A 112 -1.49 -19.77 11.14
CA GLN A 112 -0.77 -19.00 12.18
C GLN A 112 -0.01 -17.82 11.59
N LEU A 113 0.44 -17.96 10.33
CA LEU A 113 1.08 -16.90 9.53
C LEU A 113 0.30 -16.74 8.23
N TYR A 114 0.34 -15.53 7.66
CA TYR A 114 -0.22 -15.24 6.35
C TYR A 114 0.66 -14.24 5.62
N MET A 115 1.33 -14.70 4.58
CA MET A 115 2.11 -13.82 3.70
C MET A 115 1.20 -13.22 2.65
N HIS A 116 0.99 -11.91 2.73
CA HIS A 116 0.12 -11.18 1.81
C HIS A 116 0.61 -11.30 0.36
N ASP A 117 -0.33 -11.43 -0.58
CA ASP A 117 -0.06 -11.45 -2.01
C ASP A 117 1.12 -12.38 -2.38
N ALA A 118 1.09 -13.62 -1.87
CA ALA A 118 2.15 -14.60 -2.07
C ALA A 118 2.05 -15.30 -3.44
N ASN A 119 2.05 -14.53 -4.50
CA ASN A 119 2.15 -14.96 -5.89
C ASN A 119 3.38 -14.31 -6.54
N THR A 120 3.35 -13.98 -7.82
CA THR A 120 4.43 -13.23 -8.50
C THR A 120 4.75 -11.91 -7.81
N THR A 121 3.81 -11.36 -7.04
CA THR A 121 4.02 -10.14 -6.26
C THR A 121 5.04 -10.32 -5.13
N SER A 122 5.33 -11.55 -4.70
CA SER A 122 6.43 -11.84 -3.77
C SER A 122 7.82 -11.50 -4.32
N PHE A 123 7.91 -11.14 -5.59
CA PHE A 123 9.18 -10.85 -6.27
C PHE A 123 9.37 -9.36 -6.59
N LYS A 124 8.43 -8.50 -6.18
CA LYS A 124 8.49 -7.04 -6.24
C LYS A 124 8.13 -6.43 -4.87
N HIS A 125 8.53 -5.17 -4.64
CA HIS A 125 8.23 -4.49 -3.36
C HIS A 125 6.73 -4.30 -3.16
N TYR A 126 6.31 -4.10 -1.91
CA TYR A 126 4.90 -3.99 -1.53
C TYR A 126 4.38 -2.56 -1.72
N CYS A 127 4.38 -1.75 -0.68
CA CYS A 127 3.89 -0.36 -0.71
C CYS A 127 5.06 0.63 -0.71
N PHE A 128 4.84 1.81 -1.26
CA PHE A 128 5.83 2.88 -1.24
C PHE A 128 5.18 4.26 -1.28
N ALA A 129 5.75 5.21 -0.53
CA ALA A 129 5.41 6.63 -0.59
C ALA A 129 6.32 7.32 -1.60
N TYR A 130 5.81 7.62 -2.78
CA TYR A 130 6.55 8.19 -3.89
C TYR A 130 6.67 9.71 -3.75
N ASP A 131 7.79 10.24 -4.22
CA ASP A 131 8.04 11.67 -4.35
C ASP A 131 7.77 12.11 -5.80
N LEU A 132 6.90 13.09 -5.97
CA LEU A 132 6.53 13.63 -7.28
C LEU A 132 7.45 14.78 -7.76
N LYS A 133 8.49 15.13 -7.00
CA LYS A 133 9.45 16.18 -7.37
C LYS A 133 10.03 15.93 -8.77
N ASP A 134 10.58 14.75 -8.99
CA ASP A 134 11.17 14.39 -10.27
C ASP A 134 10.15 14.41 -11.42
N LEU A 135 8.90 14.05 -11.16
CA LEU A 135 7.84 14.15 -12.15
C LEU A 135 7.54 15.59 -12.54
N ALA A 136 7.49 16.48 -11.55
CA ALA A 136 7.25 17.92 -11.76
C ALA A 136 8.42 18.61 -12.49
N GLU A 137 9.67 18.23 -12.19
CA GLU A 137 10.88 18.85 -12.74
C GLU A 137 11.36 18.22 -14.06
N LYS A 138 11.19 16.90 -14.21
CA LYS A 138 11.75 16.15 -15.35
C LYS A 138 10.69 15.62 -16.33
N GLY A 139 9.42 15.62 -15.91
CA GLY A 139 8.32 15.03 -16.68
C GLY A 139 8.29 13.51 -16.63
N LEU A 140 7.85 12.87 -17.70
CA LEU A 140 7.82 11.40 -17.80
C LEU A 140 9.21 10.88 -18.24
N PHE A 141 10.08 10.62 -17.27
CA PHE A 141 11.48 10.23 -17.51
C PHE A 141 11.72 8.71 -17.43
N PHE A 142 10.70 7.92 -17.09
CA PHE A 142 10.81 6.48 -16.83
C PHE A 142 10.31 5.59 -17.99
N ILE A 143 10.09 6.14 -19.17
CA ILE A 143 9.59 5.42 -20.35
C ILE A 143 10.64 5.34 -21.47
N LYS A 144 11.93 5.51 -21.17
CA LYS A 144 13.06 5.52 -22.12
C LYS A 144 12.79 6.42 -23.33
N GLU A 145 12.61 5.84 -24.52
CA GLU A 145 12.46 6.57 -25.78
C GLU A 145 11.15 7.39 -25.87
N ARG A 146 10.27 7.30 -24.89
CA ARG A 146 8.97 8.00 -24.86
C ARG A 146 8.89 9.03 -23.73
N ASN A 147 10.02 9.55 -23.29
CA ASN A 147 10.06 10.57 -22.26
C ASN A 147 9.32 11.83 -22.72
N ALA A 148 8.50 12.39 -21.82
CA ALA A 148 7.84 13.67 -22.02
C ALA A 148 8.55 14.76 -21.21
N LYS A 149 8.54 15.98 -21.73
CA LYS A 149 9.07 17.15 -21.03
C LYS A 149 8.27 17.46 -19.75
N PRO A 150 8.81 18.24 -18.81
CA PRO A 150 8.09 18.67 -17.61
C PRO A 150 6.71 19.24 -17.92
N PRO A 151 5.71 18.98 -17.07
CA PRO A 151 4.39 19.59 -17.21
C PRO A 151 4.47 21.11 -17.02
N LYS A 152 3.61 21.85 -17.69
CA LYS A 152 3.55 23.31 -17.56
C LYS A 152 2.27 23.79 -16.89
N HIS A 153 1.23 22.96 -16.89
CA HIS A 153 -0.12 23.27 -16.48
C HIS A 153 -0.66 22.18 -15.57
N LEU A 154 -1.61 22.50 -14.69
CA LEU A 154 -2.24 21.56 -13.76
C LEU A 154 -2.82 20.35 -14.49
N ILE A 155 -3.53 20.56 -15.58
CA ILE A 155 -4.14 19.50 -16.37
C ILE A 155 -3.10 18.48 -16.88
N THR A 156 -1.94 18.94 -17.34
CA THR A 156 -0.85 18.09 -17.81
C THR A 156 -0.16 17.38 -16.66
N PHE A 157 0.02 18.07 -15.52
CA PHE A 157 0.58 17.46 -14.33
C PHE A 157 -0.30 16.29 -13.83
N VAL A 158 -1.61 16.49 -13.75
CA VAL A 158 -2.55 15.42 -13.36
C VAL A 158 -2.50 14.24 -14.33
N ASP A 159 -2.40 14.48 -15.63
CA ASP A 159 -2.22 13.40 -16.62
C ASP A 159 -0.90 12.64 -16.40
N PHE A 160 0.19 13.34 -16.13
CA PHE A 160 1.49 12.71 -15.84
C PHE A 160 1.47 11.91 -14.53
N VAL A 161 0.75 12.40 -13.50
CA VAL A 161 0.54 11.64 -12.27
C VAL A 161 -0.18 10.32 -12.54
N LYS A 162 -1.20 10.31 -13.41
CA LYS A 162 -1.90 9.07 -13.78
C LYS A 162 -0.96 8.06 -14.47
N GLU A 163 -0.13 8.52 -15.42
CA GLU A 163 0.88 7.68 -16.07
C GLU A 163 1.92 7.16 -15.07
N TYR A 164 2.35 8.02 -14.14
CA TYR A 164 3.27 7.65 -13.08
C TYR A 164 2.68 6.57 -12.17
N ILE A 165 1.43 6.73 -11.73
CA ILE A 165 0.71 5.75 -10.90
C ILE A 165 0.59 4.43 -11.66
N SER A 166 0.17 4.47 -12.93
CA SER A 166 0.05 3.27 -13.75
C SER A 166 1.40 2.55 -13.88
N PHE A 167 2.48 3.29 -14.10
CA PHE A 167 3.82 2.70 -14.13
C PHE A 167 4.21 2.08 -12.78
N ALA A 168 4.01 2.79 -11.68
CA ALA A 168 4.42 2.37 -10.34
C ALA A 168 3.59 1.19 -9.82
N CYS A 169 2.25 1.25 -9.91
CA CYS A 169 1.35 0.23 -9.34
C CYS A 169 1.45 -1.13 -10.05
N ASN A 170 1.74 -1.14 -11.36
CA ASN A 170 1.96 -2.39 -12.09
C ASN A 170 3.30 -3.06 -11.73
N ARG A 171 4.20 -2.37 -11.05
CA ARG A 171 5.54 -2.84 -10.65
C ARG A 171 5.74 -2.93 -9.13
N SER A 172 4.67 -2.70 -8.37
CA SER A 172 4.59 -2.94 -6.93
C SER A 172 3.43 -3.89 -6.62
N SER A 173 3.42 -4.49 -5.43
CA SER A 173 2.32 -5.37 -5.02
C SER A 173 1.23 -4.62 -4.26
N GLY A 174 1.59 -3.53 -3.59
CA GLY A 174 0.71 -2.78 -2.71
C GLY A 174 0.45 -1.37 -3.20
N ALA A 175 0.27 -0.46 -2.27
CA ALA A 175 -0.17 0.90 -2.51
C ALA A 175 0.92 1.82 -3.08
N VAL A 176 0.45 2.80 -3.85
CA VAL A 176 1.21 3.95 -4.35
C VAL A 176 0.80 5.16 -3.53
N GLY A 177 1.58 5.49 -2.50
CA GLY A 177 1.38 6.70 -1.70
C GLY A 177 1.92 7.93 -2.42
N LEU A 178 1.19 9.02 -2.38
CA LEU A 178 1.52 10.29 -3.03
C LEU A 178 1.38 11.44 -2.03
N PRO A 179 2.24 11.51 -0.99
CA PRO A 179 2.03 12.48 0.10
C PRO A 179 2.17 13.93 -0.34
N ASN A 180 2.93 14.23 -1.38
CA ASN A 180 3.15 15.60 -1.87
C ASN A 180 2.36 15.95 -3.15
N ILE A 181 1.33 15.17 -3.50
CA ILE A 181 0.54 15.45 -4.72
C ILE A 181 -0.18 16.79 -4.63
N ILE A 182 -0.79 17.11 -3.47
CA ILE A 182 -1.59 18.32 -3.31
C ILE A 182 -0.73 19.58 -3.39
N PRO A 183 0.45 19.70 -2.73
CA PRO A 183 1.37 20.80 -2.92
C PRO A 183 1.79 21.01 -4.39
N TYR A 184 2.10 19.95 -5.13
CA TYR A 184 2.43 20.09 -6.55
C TYR A 184 1.22 20.43 -7.43
N MET A 185 0.01 19.93 -7.11
CA MET A 185 -1.21 20.39 -7.79
C MET A 185 -1.44 21.88 -7.55
N PHE A 186 -1.23 22.37 -6.33
CA PHE A 186 -1.30 23.78 -6.00
C PHE A 186 -0.32 24.62 -6.85
N TYR A 187 0.93 24.18 -6.94
CA TYR A 187 1.94 24.89 -7.74
C TYR A 187 1.50 25.10 -9.20
N PHE A 188 1.04 24.07 -9.88
CA PHE A 188 0.60 24.15 -11.26
C PHE A 188 -0.72 24.92 -11.40
N TRP A 189 -1.62 24.78 -10.42
CA TRP A 189 -2.86 25.55 -10.35
C TRP A 189 -2.58 27.05 -10.24
N LYS A 190 -1.74 27.45 -9.28
CA LYS A 190 -1.37 28.86 -9.08
C LYS A 190 -0.75 29.46 -10.32
N LYS A 191 0.17 28.74 -10.94
CA LYS A 191 0.81 29.15 -12.19
C LYS A 191 -0.19 29.35 -13.35
N ASP A 192 -1.20 28.50 -13.44
CA ASP A 192 -2.27 28.61 -14.45
C ASP A 192 -3.17 29.83 -14.17
N VAL A 193 -3.48 30.11 -12.90
CA VAL A 193 -4.23 31.29 -12.47
C VAL A 193 -3.45 32.57 -12.77
N ASP A 194 -2.20 32.65 -12.32
CA ASP A 194 -1.33 33.83 -12.48
C ASP A 194 -1.06 34.16 -13.96
N SER A 195 -1.00 33.14 -14.82
CA SER A 195 -0.80 33.31 -16.27
C SER A 195 -2.09 33.44 -17.08
N HIS A 196 -3.26 33.43 -16.44
CA HIS A 196 -4.57 33.42 -17.08
C HIS A 196 -4.71 32.30 -18.15
N TYR A 197 -4.12 31.14 -17.90
CA TYR A 197 -4.14 30.01 -18.82
C TYR A 197 -5.58 29.60 -19.17
N LEU A 198 -5.92 29.54 -20.45
CA LEU A 198 -7.26 29.25 -20.96
C LEU A 198 -8.38 30.14 -20.38
N GLY A 199 -8.07 31.36 -19.95
CA GLY A 199 -9.02 32.28 -19.35
C GLY A 199 -9.33 32.02 -17.87
N ILE A 200 -8.49 31.23 -17.20
CA ILE A 200 -8.60 31.02 -15.75
C ILE A 200 -8.22 32.32 -15.04
N ASN A 201 -9.04 32.72 -14.08
CA ASN A 201 -8.88 33.89 -13.25
C ASN A 201 -9.43 33.61 -11.84
N GLU A 202 -9.39 34.58 -10.95
CA GLU A 202 -9.82 34.43 -9.56
C GLU A 202 -11.28 33.94 -9.43
N ASP A 203 -12.19 34.33 -10.34
CA ASP A 203 -13.61 33.98 -10.29
C ASP A 203 -13.88 32.48 -10.57
N ASN A 204 -13.02 31.83 -11.39
CA ASN A 204 -13.20 30.43 -11.80
C ASN A 204 -12.05 29.51 -11.37
N ALA A 205 -11.06 30.03 -10.63
CA ALA A 205 -9.88 29.30 -10.21
C ALA A 205 -10.20 28.09 -9.32
N LYS A 206 -11.16 28.23 -8.39
CA LYS A 206 -11.58 27.13 -7.52
C LYS A 206 -12.26 26.01 -8.31
N ASP A 207 -13.12 26.33 -9.26
CA ASP A 207 -13.79 25.35 -10.12
C ASP A 207 -12.78 24.60 -11.02
N TYR A 208 -11.77 25.33 -11.51
CA TYR A 208 -10.67 24.70 -12.25
C TYR A 208 -9.87 23.72 -11.39
N ALA A 209 -9.57 24.04 -10.13
CA ALA A 209 -8.94 23.12 -9.20
C ALA A 209 -9.81 21.88 -8.98
N LYS A 210 -11.09 22.07 -8.65
CA LYS A 210 -12.07 20.98 -8.41
C LYS A 210 -12.18 20.04 -9.61
N GLN A 211 -12.26 20.57 -10.82
CA GLN A 211 -12.33 19.76 -12.05
C GLN A 211 -11.08 18.86 -12.20
N ASN A 212 -9.90 19.32 -11.79
CA ASN A 212 -8.66 18.54 -11.85
C ASN A 212 -8.56 17.54 -10.68
N PHE A 213 -9.14 17.83 -9.51
CA PHE A 213 -9.29 16.87 -8.42
C PHE A 213 -10.20 15.71 -8.86
N GLN A 214 -11.36 16.02 -9.45
CA GLN A 214 -12.25 15.01 -10.03
C GLN A 214 -11.50 14.13 -11.04
N ARG A 215 -10.79 14.74 -11.97
CA ARG A 215 -10.00 14.05 -13.00
C ARG A 215 -9.01 13.06 -12.40
N PHE A 216 -8.36 13.42 -11.31
CA PHE A 216 -7.46 12.54 -10.58
C PHE A 216 -8.21 11.41 -9.86
N ILE A 217 -9.22 11.75 -9.06
CA ILE A 217 -9.97 10.80 -8.23
C ILE A 217 -10.67 9.76 -9.11
N TYR A 218 -11.33 10.18 -10.18
CA TYR A 218 -11.96 9.24 -11.12
C TYR A 218 -10.94 8.33 -11.80
N ALA A 219 -9.78 8.85 -12.19
CA ALA A 219 -8.76 8.05 -12.85
C ALA A 219 -8.22 6.92 -11.97
N VAL A 220 -7.93 7.19 -10.68
CA VAL A 220 -7.36 6.17 -9.78
C VAL A 220 -8.35 5.09 -9.37
N ASN A 221 -9.65 5.33 -9.57
CA ASN A 221 -10.70 4.35 -9.32
C ASN A 221 -11.09 3.53 -10.56
N GLN A 222 -10.47 3.79 -11.71
CA GLN A 222 -10.75 3.00 -12.92
C GLN A 222 -10.08 1.63 -12.84
N PRO A 223 -10.81 0.53 -13.13
CA PRO A 223 -10.31 -0.83 -12.96
C PRO A 223 -9.18 -1.21 -13.93
N PHE A 224 -8.96 -0.43 -14.98
CA PHE A 224 -7.91 -0.71 -15.97
C PHE A 224 -6.55 -0.09 -15.64
N LEU A 225 -6.43 0.69 -14.57
CA LEU A 225 -5.17 1.39 -14.26
C LEU A 225 -4.08 0.42 -13.77
N ARG A 226 -4.47 -0.64 -13.07
CA ARG A 226 -3.58 -1.67 -12.55
C ARG A 226 -3.93 -3.04 -13.16
N ASP A 227 -2.97 -3.64 -13.84
CA ASP A 227 -3.07 -4.99 -14.44
C ASP A 227 -4.34 -5.22 -15.31
N SER A 228 -4.92 -4.14 -15.82
CA SER A 228 -6.15 -4.14 -16.64
C SER A 228 -7.43 -4.65 -15.96
N SER A 229 -7.36 -4.98 -14.66
CA SER A 229 -8.49 -5.56 -13.92
C SER A 229 -8.74 -4.90 -12.57
N GLN A 230 -7.87 -4.02 -12.11
CA GLN A 230 -7.95 -3.40 -10.79
C GLN A 230 -7.70 -1.89 -10.84
N SER A 231 -8.31 -1.17 -9.90
CA SER A 231 -7.97 0.21 -9.61
C SER A 231 -6.59 0.31 -8.94
N ALA A 232 -5.95 1.47 -9.04
CA ALA A 232 -4.69 1.69 -8.36
C ALA A 232 -4.94 2.00 -6.88
N PHE A 233 -4.45 1.15 -5.98
CA PHE A 233 -4.47 1.45 -4.55
C PHE A 233 -3.57 2.65 -4.27
N THR A 234 -4.17 3.83 -4.12
CA THR A 234 -3.47 5.10 -3.92
C THR A 234 -3.78 5.69 -2.55
N ASN A 235 -2.84 6.47 -2.02
CA ASN A 235 -3.01 7.24 -0.81
C ASN A 235 -2.55 8.68 -1.04
N THR A 236 -3.30 9.63 -0.51
CA THR A 236 -2.93 11.06 -0.42
C THR A 236 -2.84 11.48 1.04
N SER A 237 -2.06 12.50 1.32
CA SER A 237 -1.87 13.01 2.67
C SER A 237 -2.24 14.49 2.74
N VAL A 238 -2.78 14.88 3.88
CA VAL A 238 -3.19 16.22 4.25
C VAL A 238 -2.53 16.54 5.59
N PHE A 239 -1.98 17.73 5.74
CA PHE A 239 -1.11 18.09 6.83
C PHE A 239 -1.60 19.37 7.52
N ASP A 240 -1.51 19.42 8.87
CA ASP A 240 -1.56 20.67 9.62
C ASP A 240 -0.27 21.50 9.39
N HIS A 241 -0.24 22.77 9.84
CA HIS A 241 0.91 23.65 9.66
C HIS A 241 2.22 23.06 10.20
N PRO A 242 2.29 22.50 11.43
CA PRO A 242 3.53 21.91 11.94
C PRO A 242 4.07 20.73 11.10
N TYR A 243 3.19 19.87 10.60
CA TYR A 243 3.62 18.78 9.71
C TYR A 243 4.02 19.30 8.34
N PHE A 244 3.30 20.29 7.82
CA PHE A 244 3.63 20.90 6.54
C PHE A 244 5.01 21.57 6.57
N GLU A 245 5.27 22.41 7.58
CA GLU A 245 6.57 23.04 7.78
C GLU A 245 7.69 21.99 7.91
N ALA A 246 7.50 20.97 8.74
CA ALA A 246 8.51 19.93 8.95
C ALA A 246 8.84 19.13 7.68
N LEU A 247 7.84 18.86 6.84
CA LEU A 247 8.01 18.05 5.63
C LEU A 247 8.46 18.85 4.42
N PHE A 248 7.99 20.10 4.28
CA PHE A 248 8.11 20.88 3.07
C PHE A 248 8.79 22.23 3.26
N GLY A 249 9.12 22.64 4.49
CA GLY A 249 9.71 23.95 4.78
C GLY A 249 11.00 24.25 4.02
N GLY A 250 11.79 23.24 3.68
CA GLY A 250 13.00 23.34 2.86
C GLY A 250 12.84 22.86 1.42
N THR A 251 11.62 22.60 0.95
CA THR A 251 11.37 22.06 -0.39
C THR A 251 11.09 23.18 -1.39
N GLU A 252 11.82 23.17 -2.51
CA GLU A 252 11.61 24.10 -3.62
C GLU A 252 10.65 23.51 -4.65
N PHE A 253 9.82 24.37 -5.22
CA PHE A 253 9.06 24.11 -6.44
C PHE A 253 9.99 24.15 -7.68
N PRO A 254 9.52 23.66 -8.85
CA PRO A 254 10.33 23.65 -10.09
C PRO A 254 10.84 25.01 -10.56
N ASP A 255 10.29 26.12 -10.11
CA ASP A 255 10.73 27.48 -10.42
C ASP A 255 11.69 28.09 -9.37
N GLY A 256 12.01 27.34 -8.31
CA GLY A 256 12.92 27.75 -7.24
C GLY A 256 12.27 28.51 -6.09
N THR A 257 10.94 28.72 -6.10
CA THR A 257 10.22 29.23 -4.93
C THR A 257 10.04 28.15 -3.89
N PHE A 258 9.99 28.50 -2.61
CA PHE A 258 9.82 27.51 -1.55
C PHE A 258 8.35 27.20 -1.30
N MET A 259 8.03 25.93 -0.99
CA MET A 259 6.67 25.52 -0.65
C MET A 259 6.14 26.25 0.59
N ILE A 260 7.01 26.54 1.55
CA ILE A 260 6.65 27.24 2.78
C ILE A 260 6.18 28.69 2.53
N ASP A 261 6.62 29.32 1.45
CA ASP A 261 6.19 30.68 1.10
C ASP A 261 4.70 30.75 0.73
N TYR A 262 4.09 29.61 0.47
CA TYR A 262 2.68 29.44 0.10
C TYR A 262 1.90 28.54 1.08
N GLU A 263 2.39 28.40 2.30
CA GLU A 263 1.82 27.46 3.29
C GLU A 263 0.32 27.65 3.49
N GLU A 264 -0.12 28.87 3.77
CA GLU A 264 -1.53 29.19 4.03
C GLU A 264 -2.43 28.84 2.83
N GLU A 265 -1.98 29.19 1.62
CA GLU A 265 -2.73 28.89 0.41
C GLU A 265 -2.77 27.38 0.13
N ILE A 266 -1.69 26.65 0.41
CA ILE A 266 -1.65 25.19 0.25
C ILE A 266 -2.55 24.52 1.29
N ILE A 267 -2.55 24.99 2.53
CA ILE A 267 -3.45 24.47 3.57
C ILE A 267 -4.92 24.66 3.16
N GLU A 268 -5.28 25.81 2.63
CA GLU A 268 -6.63 26.06 2.12
C GLU A 268 -6.93 25.18 0.87
N PHE A 269 -5.98 24.99 -0.02
CA PHE A 269 -6.11 24.12 -1.18
C PHE A 269 -6.28 22.63 -0.81
N GLN A 270 -5.65 22.18 0.29
CA GLN A 270 -5.90 20.86 0.88
C GLN A 270 -7.36 20.70 1.32
N LYS A 271 -7.96 21.74 1.93
CA LYS A 271 -9.37 21.71 2.32
C LYS A 271 -10.30 21.61 1.10
N TRP A 272 -10.02 22.36 0.03
CA TRP A 272 -10.79 22.24 -1.22
C TRP A 272 -10.71 20.83 -1.83
N TYR A 273 -9.53 20.22 -1.77
CA TYR A 273 -9.33 18.85 -2.24
C TYR A 273 -10.19 17.86 -1.44
N MET A 274 -10.19 17.97 -0.12
CA MET A 274 -10.96 17.10 0.76
C MET A 274 -12.49 17.31 0.59
N GLU A 275 -12.94 18.55 0.47
CA GLU A 275 -14.34 18.88 0.18
C GLU A 275 -14.81 18.23 -1.13
N GLU A 276 -14.01 18.35 -2.19
CA GLU A 276 -14.36 17.79 -3.50
C GLU A 276 -14.35 16.25 -3.47
N MET A 277 -13.39 15.65 -2.77
CA MET A 277 -13.32 14.20 -2.58
C MET A 277 -14.54 13.68 -1.83
N ALA A 278 -14.97 14.37 -0.76
CA ALA A 278 -16.16 14.03 0.00
C ALA A 278 -17.43 14.14 -0.88
N ALA A 279 -17.56 15.21 -1.64
CA ALA A 279 -18.68 15.40 -2.57
C ALA A 279 -18.77 14.26 -3.60
N ILE A 280 -17.65 13.88 -4.20
CA ILE A 280 -17.60 12.77 -5.16
C ILE A 280 -17.97 11.44 -4.49
N ARG A 281 -17.49 11.18 -3.27
CA ARG A 281 -17.78 9.94 -2.53
C ARG A 281 -19.22 9.87 -2.03
N HIS A 282 -19.86 10.99 -1.80
CA HIS A 282 -21.28 11.03 -1.48
C HIS A 282 -22.15 10.52 -2.63
N GLU A 283 -21.75 10.78 -3.86
CA GLU A 283 -22.46 10.36 -5.06
C GLU A 283 -22.03 8.98 -5.56
N ASN A 284 -20.75 8.61 -5.34
CA ASN A 284 -20.15 7.42 -5.90
C ASN A 284 -19.30 6.68 -4.86
N MET A 285 -19.38 5.36 -4.82
CA MET A 285 -18.54 4.54 -3.93
C MET A 285 -17.10 4.45 -4.46
N PHE A 286 -16.32 5.51 -4.25
CA PHE A 286 -14.91 5.53 -4.60
C PHE A 286 -14.04 5.31 -3.36
N THR A 287 -13.24 4.24 -3.37
CA THR A 287 -12.32 3.91 -2.28
C THR A 287 -11.03 4.71 -2.34
N PHE A 288 -10.57 5.03 -3.54
CA PHE A 288 -9.28 5.69 -3.75
C PHE A 288 -9.42 7.16 -4.13
N PRO A 289 -8.39 7.97 -3.79
CA PRO A 289 -7.28 7.66 -2.89
C PRO A 289 -7.74 7.55 -1.44
N VAL A 290 -7.10 6.67 -0.65
CA VAL A 290 -7.26 6.70 0.80
C VAL A 290 -6.59 7.97 1.32
N SER A 291 -7.28 8.73 2.16
CA SER A 291 -6.74 9.98 2.73
C SER A 291 -6.23 9.79 4.14
N THR A 292 -5.09 10.39 4.43
CA THR A 292 -4.51 10.46 5.77
C THR A 292 -4.34 11.92 6.16
N ILE A 293 -4.99 12.35 7.24
CA ILE A 293 -4.83 13.68 7.83
C ILE A 293 -3.86 13.55 8.99
N SER A 294 -2.74 14.27 8.94
CA SER A 294 -1.72 14.25 10.00
C SER A 294 -1.86 15.48 10.88
N LEU A 295 -1.99 15.27 12.19
CA LEU A 295 -2.21 16.29 13.21
C LEU A 295 -1.17 16.15 14.33
N LEU A 296 -0.46 17.24 14.63
CA LEU A 296 0.46 17.31 15.76
C LEU A 296 -0.30 17.57 17.05
N ARG A 297 -0.10 16.70 18.07
CA ARG A 297 -0.70 16.83 19.39
C ARG A 297 0.37 16.84 20.46
N GLN A 298 0.51 17.94 21.18
CA GLN A 298 1.47 18.09 22.30
C GLN A 298 0.76 18.48 23.56
N ASN A 299 1.20 17.94 24.72
CA ASN A 299 0.64 18.23 26.03
C ASN A 299 -0.90 18.07 26.11
N GLY A 300 -1.45 17.10 25.38
CA GLY A 300 -2.88 16.83 25.35
C GLY A 300 -3.72 17.74 24.44
N LYS A 301 -3.10 18.70 23.73
CA LYS A 301 -3.77 19.63 22.81
C LYS A 301 -3.22 19.52 21.40
N PHE A 302 -4.03 19.83 20.42
CA PHE A 302 -3.56 20.02 19.04
C PHE A 302 -2.73 21.31 18.98
N VAL A 303 -1.62 21.28 18.26
CA VAL A 303 -0.75 22.48 18.10
C VAL A 303 -1.44 23.46 17.16
N ASP A 304 -2.05 22.96 16.09
CA ASP A 304 -2.90 23.71 15.18
C ASP A 304 -4.38 23.39 15.49
N GLU A 305 -4.96 24.13 16.44
CA GLU A 305 -6.35 23.88 16.91
C GLU A 305 -7.39 24.16 15.81
N ASP A 306 -7.16 25.16 14.95
CA ASP A 306 -8.11 25.55 13.91
C ASP A 306 -8.18 24.48 12.80
N PHE A 307 -7.03 24.04 12.33
CA PHE A 307 -6.97 22.97 11.33
C PHE A 307 -7.48 21.64 11.90
N ALA A 308 -7.12 21.29 13.13
CA ALA A 308 -7.61 20.08 13.77
C ALA A 308 -9.13 20.10 13.98
N THR A 309 -9.71 21.25 14.33
CA THR A 309 -11.16 21.43 14.48
C THR A 309 -11.86 21.20 13.13
N TRP A 310 -11.33 21.78 12.06
CA TRP A 310 -11.85 21.57 10.71
C TRP A 310 -11.74 20.09 10.30
N ALA A 311 -10.57 19.47 10.48
CA ALA A 311 -10.31 18.09 10.09
C ALA A 311 -11.21 17.08 10.80
N ILE A 312 -11.44 17.30 12.12
CA ILE A 312 -12.33 16.45 12.92
C ILE A 312 -13.78 16.65 12.48
N ALA A 313 -14.23 17.89 12.28
CA ALA A 313 -15.58 18.18 11.81
C ALA A 313 -15.85 17.56 10.44
N HIS A 314 -14.91 17.71 9.49
CA HIS A 314 -14.96 17.07 8.18
C HIS A 314 -15.10 15.55 8.30
N ASN A 315 -14.25 14.92 9.11
CA ASN A 315 -14.26 13.45 9.24
C ASN A 315 -15.47 12.93 10.04
N MET A 316 -16.04 13.73 10.94
CA MET A 316 -17.30 13.39 11.61
C MET A 316 -18.49 13.40 10.64
N GLU A 317 -18.48 14.28 9.66
CA GLU A 317 -19.53 14.36 8.64
C GLU A 317 -19.38 13.27 7.57
N TRP A 318 -18.17 13.06 7.05
CA TRP A 318 -17.93 12.25 5.85
C TRP A 318 -17.33 10.88 6.10
N SER A 319 -16.61 10.69 7.24
CA SER A 319 -15.91 9.45 7.59
C SER A 319 -14.98 8.92 6.48
N ASP A 320 -14.34 9.82 5.74
CA ASP A 320 -13.61 9.52 4.52
C ASP A 320 -12.09 9.47 4.69
N SER A 321 -11.59 9.75 5.90
CA SER A 321 -10.17 9.92 6.16
C SER A 321 -9.68 9.18 7.41
N ASN A 322 -8.40 8.81 7.39
CA ASN A 322 -7.71 8.34 8.57
C ASN A 322 -7.01 9.52 9.24
N ILE A 323 -7.32 9.76 10.51
CA ILE A 323 -6.62 10.78 11.30
C ILE A 323 -5.42 10.14 11.99
N PHE A 324 -4.23 10.66 11.71
CA PHE A 324 -2.98 10.30 12.36
C PHE A 324 -2.56 11.41 13.32
N CYS A 325 -2.51 11.08 14.60
CA CYS A 325 -2.08 12.01 15.65
C CYS A 325 -0.78 11.51 16.29
N ASP A 326 0.23 12.37 16.37
CA ASP A 326 1.45 12.07 17.09
C ASP A 326 1.92 13.27 17.90
N SER A 327 2.82 13.04 18.84
CA SER A 327 3.45 14.07 19.69
C SER A 327 4.68 14.72 19.04
N SER A 328 5.11 14.20 17.89
CA SER A 328 6.29 14.69 17.15
C SER A 328 6.04 14.62 15.65
N VAL A 329 6.45 15.67 14.95
CA VAL A 329 6.47 15.72 13.47
C VAL A 329 7.47 14.74 12.85
N ASN A 330 8.36 14.14 13.66
CA ASN A 330 9.33 13.14 13.22
C ASN A 330 8.68 11.79 12.88
N SER A 331 7.41 11.60 13.15
CA SER A 331 6.68 10.41 12.75
C SER A 331 5.55 10.74 11.80
N LEU A 332 5.42 9.91 10.78
CA LEU A 332 4.40 10.03 9.75
C LEU A 332 3.75 8.67 9.50
N SER A 333 2.47 8.69 9.19
CA SER A 333 1.74 7.50 8.76
C SER A 333 1.53 7.53 7.24
N ASN A 334 1.84 6.41 6.59
CA ASN A 334 1.58 6.17 5.18
C ASN A 334 0.32 5.31 4.98
N CYS A 335 0.03 4.97 3.73
CA CYS A 335 -1.14 4.17 3.31
C CYS A 335 -1.39 2.90 4.14
N CYS A 336 -0.34 2.23 4.62
CA CYS A 336 -0.43 1.04 5.46
C CYS A 336 -0.53 1.37 6.96
N ARG A 337 -0.71 2.65 7.34
CA ARG A 337 -0.74 3.15 8.72
C ARG A 337 0.49 2.77 9.54
N LEU A 338 1.60 2.52 8.85
CA LEU A 338 2.89 2.28 9.49
C LEU A 338 3.43 3.62 9.97
N LYS A 339 3.68 3.70 11.27
CA LYS A 339 4.42 4.81 11.84
C LYS A 339 5.87 4.70 11.40
N SER A 340 6.35 5.70 10.68
CA SER A 340 7.76 5.83 10.32
C SER A 340 8.38 6.91 11.19
N ASN A 341 9.49 6.59 11.89
CA ASN A 341 10.26 7.58 12.60
C ASN A 341 11.35 8.12 11.67
N ILE A 342 11.27 9.41 11.36
CA ILE A 342 12.20 10.07 10.44
C ILE A 342 13.61 10.10 11.01
N GLU A 343 13.77 10.16 12.33
CA GLU A 343 15.08 10.17 13.01
C GLU A 343 15.85 8.85 12.81
N ASP A 344 15.16 7.71 12.80
CA ASP A 344 15.75 6.40 12.61
C ASP A 344 16.21 6.17 11.16
N LEU A 345 15.80 7.01 10.23
CA LEU A 345 16.13 6.90 8.80
C LEU A 345 17.47 7.56 8.43
N GLY A 346 18.16 8.20 9.37
CA GLY A 346 19.46 8.82 9.14
C GLY A 346 19.44 10.06 8.26
N TYR A 347 18.29 10.72 8.12
CA TYR A 347 18.08 11.90 7.27
C TYR A 347 18.45 13.24 7.90
N PHE A 348 19.21 13.26 8.95
CA PHE A 348 19.58 14.48 9.66
C PHE A 348 20.34 15.55 8.84
N ASN A 349 20.71 15.24 7.59
CA ASN A 349 21.52 16.16 6.76
C ASN A 349 20.92 16.55 5.40
N SER A 350 19.68 16.18 5.09
CA SER A 350 19.03 16.72 3.89
C SER A 350 18.01 17.78 4.30
N VAL A 351 18.19 18.97 3.82
CA VAL A 351 17.21 20.05 3.84
C VAL A 351 15.90 19.47 3.26
N GLY A 352 14.85 19.35 4.08
CA GLY A 352 13.62 18.67 3.70
C GLY A 352 13.61 17.18 4.05
N GLY A 353 13.80 16.82 5.34
CA GLY A 353 13.66 15.44 5.86
C GLY A 353 12.24 14.93 5.68
N THR A 354 11.99 14.29 4.54
CA THR A 354 10.66 13.84 4.13
C THR A 354 10.50 12.37 4.44
N ALA A 355 9.36 11.98 5.00
CA ALA A 355 8.89 10.59 4.99
C ALA A 355 8.45 10.14 3.57
N LEU A 356 8.91 10.85 2.57
CA LEU A 356 8.88 10.47 1.17
C LEU A 356 9.95 9.40 0.92
N LYS A 357 9.71 8.54 -0.06
CA LYS A 357 10.61 7.45 -0.45
C LYS A 357 10.80 6.36 0.60
N VAL A 358 9.79 6.13 1.43
CA VAL A 358 9.73 5.07 2.44
C VAL A 358 8.63 4.08 2.09
N GLY A 359 8.85 2.79 2.38
CA GLY A 359 7.83 1.79 2.09
C GLY A 359 8.07 0.43 2.71
N SER A 360 7.24 -0.53 2.29
CA SER A 360 7.30 -1.92 2.71
C SER A 360 7.81 -2.81 1.57
N ILE A 361 8.74 -3.70 1.91
CA ILE A 361 9.22 -4.69 0.95
C ILE A 361 8.24 -5.85 0.79
N LYS A 362 7.68 -6.29 1.91
CA LYS A 362 6.66 -7.34 2.01
C LYS A 362 5.95 -7.26 3.35
N VAL A 363 4.69 -7.69 3.37
CA VAL A 363 3.87 -7.80 4.59
C VAL A 363 3.59 -9.27 4.86
N SER A 364 3.67 -9.65 6.13
CA SER A 364 3.18 -10.93 6.62
C SER A 364 2.48 -10.74 7.96
N THR A 365 1.30 -11.32 8.12
CA THR A 365 0.46 -11.19 9.31
C THR A 365 0.59 -12.40 10.20
N VAL A 366 0.71 -12.16 11.51
CA VAL A 366 0.65 -13.17 12.57
C VAL A 366 -0.77 -13.24 13.09
N ASN A 367 -1.37 -14.40 13.06
CA ASN A 367 -2.70 -14.66 13.59
C ASN A 367 -2.60 -15.07 15.07
N LEU A 368 -2.75 -14.07 15.95
CA LEU A 368 -2.65 -14.23 17.39
C LEU A 368 -3.71 -15.19 17.95
N ALA A 369 -4.94 -15.10 17.43
CA ALA A 369 -6.05 -15.96 17.84
C ALA A 369 -5.75 -17.43 17.51
N ARG A 370 -5.20 -17.69 16.31
CA ARG A 370 -4.86 -19.06 15.90
C ARG A 370 -3.76 -19.66 16.78
N ILE A 371 -2.74 -18.87 17.12
CA ILE A 371 -1.69 -19.32 18.04
C ILE A 371 -2.28 -19.58 19.44
N ALA A 372 -3.15 -18.67 19.91
CA ALA A 372 -3.81 -18.85 21.21
C ALA A 372 -4.65 -20.12 21.28
N LEU A 373 -5.36 -20.48 20.20
CA LEU A 373 -6.16 -21.71 20.16
C LEU A 373 -5.31 -22.98 20.26
N ASP A 374 -4.08 -22.93 19.77
CA ASP A 374 -3.15 -24.07 19.77
C ASP A 374 -2.34 -24.20 21.08
N THR A 375 -2.54 -23.30 22.07
CA THR A 375 -1.81 -23.24 23.36
C THR A 375 -2.74 -23.33 24.55
N ASN A 376 -2.24 -23.83 25.71
CA ASN A 376 -3.05 -24.09 26.90
C ASN A 376 -2.82 -23.05 28.02
N SER A 377 -1.73 -22.31 27.97
CA SER A 377 -1.39 -21.28 28.96
C SER A 377 -0.83 -20.02 28.29
N GLU A 378 -0.81 -18.90 29.01
CA GLU A 378 -0.21 -17.65 28.53
C GLU A 378 1.30 -17.80 28.31
N GLU A 379 2.00 -18.55 29.15
CA GLU A 379 3.43 -18.81 29.01
C GLU A 379 3.72 -19.59 27.71
N GLU A 380 2.99 -20.69 27.45
CA GLU A 380 3.08 -21.43 26.22
C GLU A 380 2.73 -20.57 24.99
N TYR A 381 1.71 -19.70 25.12
CA TYR A 381 1.32 -18.77 24.05
C TYR A 381 2.43 -17.78 23.73
N LEU A 382 3.06 -17.15 24.72
CA LEU A 382 4.14 -16.19 24.51
C LEU A 382 5.36 -16.84 23.85
N ASP A 383 5.73 -18.05 24.28
CA ASP A 383 6.83 -18.81 23.69
C ASP A 383 6.54 -19.15 22.23
N GLU A 384 5.34 -19.62 21.93
CA GLU A 384 4.94 -19.93 20.56
C GLU A 384 4.84 -18.68 19.69
N LEU A 385 4.32 -17.57 20.23
CA LEU A 385 4.27 -16.28 19.53
C LEU A 385 5.68 -15.80 19.13
N VAL A 386 6.65 -15.82 20.07
CA VAL A 386 8.05 -15.45 19.78
C VAL A 386 8.64 -16.34 18.68
N LYS A 387 8.35 -17.63 18.74
CA LYS A 387 8.78 -18.59 17.72
C LYS A 387 8.17 -18.27 16.34
N ARG A 388 6.86 -17.99 16.26
CA ARG A 388 6.18 -17.65 15.00
C ARG A 388 6.66 -16.33 14.42
N VAL A 389 6.82 -15.31 15.24
CA VAL A 389 7.41 -14.03 14.81
C VAL A 389 8.84 -14.22 14.29
N THR A 390 9.65 -15.02 14.98
CA THR A 390 11.03 -15.31 14.54
C THR A 390 11.08 -16.03 13.19
N ILE A 391 10.21 -17.02 12.98
CA ILE A 391 10.11 -17.75 11.71
C ILE A 391 9.62 -16.80 10.59
N ASN A 392 8.66 -15.94 10.89
CA ASN A 392 8.13 -14.96 9.96
C ASN A 392 9.20 -13.94 9.53
N LEU A 393 10.00 -13.44 10.47
CA LEU A 393 11.13 -12.55 10.17
C LEU A 393 12.14 -13.21 9.22
N LYS A 394 12.44 -14.50 9.43
CA LYS A 394 13.35 -15.28 8.54
C LYS A 394 12.77 -15.44 7.14
N ALA A 395 11.47 -15.65 7.02
CA ALA A 395 10.78 -15.73 5.72
C ALA A 395 10.81 -14.37 5.00
N LEU A 396 10.46 -13.29 5.69
CA LEU A 396 10.52 -11.92 5.15
C LEU A 396 11.93 -11.50 4.72
N ASP A 397 12.95 -11.92 5.47
CA ASP A 397 14.35 -11.71 5.08
C ASP A 397 14.73 -12.46 3.79
N CYS A 398 14.20 -13.67 3.59
CA CYS A 398 14.39 -14.40 2.33
C CYS A 398 13.66 -13.73 1.15
N VAL A 399 12.45 -13.21 1.36
CA VAL A 399 11.74 -12.41 0.33
C VAL A 399 12.53 -11.15 -0.01
N ARG A 400 13.04 -10.44 1.01
CA ARG A 400 13.92 -9.28 0.82
C ARG A 400 15.14 -9.60 -0.02
N TYR A 401 15.78 -10.75 0.23
CA TYR A 401 16.90 -11.23 -0.56
C TYR A 401 16.53 -11.47 -2.02
N ILE A 402 15.36 -12.10 -2.28
CA ILE A 402 14.86 -12.34 -3.65
C ILE A 402 14.65 -11.01 -4.38
N ILE A 403 13.98 -10.05 -3.74
CA ILE A 403 13.69 -8.73 -4.33
C ILE A 403 15.00 -7.97 -4.58
N LYS A 404 15.93 -7.96 -3.62
CA LYS A 404 17.25 -7.33 -3.78
C LYS A 404 17.98 -7.85 -5.01
N ARG A 405 18.02 -9.17 -5.16
CA ARG A 405 18.62 -9.80 -6.35
C ARG A 405 17.93 -9.34 -7.65
N ASN A 406 16.60 -9.23 -7.65
CA ASN A 406 15.84 -8.78 -8.82
C ASN A 406 16.13 -7.31 -9.16
N VAL A 407 16.32 -6.45 -8.14
CA VAL A 407 16.77 -5.05 -8.29
C VAL A 407 18.18 -5.03 -8.92
N GLU A 408 19.13 -5.76 -8.36
CA GLU A 408 20.52 -5.83 -8.85
C GLU A 408 20.62 -6.34 -10.30
N LYS A 409 19.66 -7.13 -10.74
CA LYS A 409 19.57 -7.65 -12.13
C LYS A 409 18.74 -6.77 -13.06
N GLY A 410 18.27 -5.60 -12.60
CA GLY A 410 17.49 -4.65 -13.40
C GLY A 410 16.06 -5.10 -13.76
N LEU A 411 15.52 -6.11 -13.04
CA LEU A 411 14.17 -6.62 -13.30
C LEU A 411 13.07 -5.66 -12.80
N LEU A 412 13.40 -4.75 -11.88
CA LEU A 412 12.42 -3.88 -11.23
C LEU A 412 12.67 -2.40 -11.62
N PRO A 413 11.99 -1.91 -12.68
CA PRO A 413 12.23 -0.57 -13.22
C PRO A 413 11.99 0.58 -12.23
N ASN A 414 11.10 0.45 -11.23
CA ASN A 414 10.92 1.46 -10.19
C ASN A 414 12.25 1.82 -9.50
N PHE A 415 13.12 0.85 -9.30
CA PHE A 415 14.46 1.06 -8.73
C PHE A 415 15.45 1.59 -9.78
N THR A 416 15.40 1.05 -10.99
CA THR A 416 16.32 1.44 -12.07
C THR A 416 16.16 2.92 -12.44
N PHE A 417 14.94 3.46 -12.37
CA PHE A 417 14.65 4.86 -12.62
C PHE A 417 14.72 5.75 -11.37
N GLY A 418 15.10 5.21 -10.20
CA GLY A 418 15.24 5.98 -8.98
C GLY A 418 13.92 6.43 -8.34
N LEU A 419 12.80 5.78 -8.70
CA LEU A 419 11.50 6.07 -8.07
C LEU A 419 11.41 5.47 -6.66
N VAL A 420 12.14 4.40 -6.40
CA VAL A 420 12.20 3.65 -5.14
C VAL A 420 13.64 3.40 -4.75
N ASP A 421 13.96 3.62 -3.47
CA ASP A 421 15.26 3.34 -2.88
C ASP A 421 15.19 2.13 -1.96
N PHE A 422 15.98 1.09 -2.26
CA PHE A 422 15.94 -0.18 -1.55
C PHE A 422 16.23 -0.08 -0.04
N PRO A 423 17.19 0.74 0.44
CA PRO A 423 17.48 0.88 1.87
C PRO A 423 16.28 1.31 2.71
N TYR A 424 15.36 2.05 2.13
CA TYR A 424 14.18 2.63 2.82
C TYR A 424 12.92 1.76 2.75
N LEU A 425 13.09 0.51 2.36
CA LEU A 425 12.02 -0.48 2.39
C LEU A 425 12.16 -1.36 3.64
N TYR A 426 11.08 -1.47 4.42
CA TYR A 426 11.03 -2.27 5.64
C TYR A 426 10.28 -3.57 5.43
N ASN A 427 10.62 -4.59 6.22
CA ASN A 427 9.78 -5.77 6.38
C ASN A 427 8.65 -5.40 7.36
N THR A 428 7.42 -5.74 7.01
CA THR A 428 6.24 -5.40 7.80
C THR A 428 5.61 -6.66 8.38
N ILE A 429 5.35 -6.65 9.69
CA ILE A 429 4.59 -7.68 10.38
C ILE A 429 3.27 -7.07 10.86
N GLY A 430 2.15 -7.64 10.39
CA GLY A 430 0.83 -7.33 10.88
C GLY A 430 0.39 -8.31 11.98
N PHE A 431 -0.62 -7.93 12.74
CA PHE A 431 -1.25 -8.78 13.76
C PHE A 431 -2.76 -8.74 13.60
N ILE A 432 -3.41 -9.90 13.77
CA ILE A 432 -4.87 -10.02 13.86
C ILE A 432 -5.24 -10.89 15.06
N GLY A 433 -6.49 -10.78 15.51
CA GLY A 433 -7.02 -11.66 16.55
C GLY A 433 -6.62 -11.27 17.97
N ILE A 434 -6.33 -9.99 18.25
CA ILE A 434 -5.98 -9.51 19.59
C ILE A 434 -7.16 -9.73 20.55
N TYR A 435 -8.37 -9.34 20.15
CA TYR A 435 -9.58 -9.49 20.96
C TYR A 435 -9.85 -10.96 21.33
N GLU A 436 -9.82 -11.85 20.36
CA GLU A 436 -10.05 -13.27 20.54
C GLU A 436 -9.00 -13.89 21.47
N THR A 437 -7.75 -13.49 21.35
CA THR A 437 -6.65 -13.91 22.21
C THR A 437 -6.88 -13.47 23.65
N MET A 438 -7.18 -12.19 23.87
CA MET A 438 -7.46 -11.64 25.20
C MET A 438 -8.65 -12.33 25.84
N LYS A 439 -9.72 -12.57 25.08
CA LYS A 439 -10.92 -13.29 25.55
C LYS A 439 -10.60 -14.73 25.97
N LYS A 440 -9.77 -15.45 25.20
CA LYS A 440 -9.36 -16.82 25.53
C LYS A 440 -8.66 -16.90 26.89
N PHE A 441 -7.78 -15.94 27.20
CA PHE A 441 -7.04 -15.91 28.48
C PHE A 441 -7.78 -15.19 29.62
N GLY A 442 -9.07 -14.86 29.43
CA GLY A 442 -9.94 -14.31 30.48
C GLY A 442 -9.84 -12.80 30.70
N TYR A 443 -9.15 -12.10 29.81
CA TYR A 443 -9.10 -10.63 29.81
C TYR A 443 -10.37 -10.05 29.18
N THR A 444 -11.44 -9.98 29.98
CA THR A 444 -12.77 -9.55 29.49
C THR A 444 -13.14 -8.12 29.87
N LYS A 445 -12.30 -7.44 30.66
CA LYS A 445 -12.55 -6.04 31.05
C LYS A 445 -12.00 -5.15 29.94
N VAL A 446 -12.93 -4.63 29.16
CA VAL A 446 -12.73 -3.46 28.34
C VAL A 446 -12.90 -2.28 29.28
N ASP A 447 -11.93 -1.36 29.34
CA ASP A 447 -12.11 -0.13 30.08
C ASP A 447 -13.15 0.78 29.40
N GLU A 448 -13.50 1.93 30.01
CA GLU A 448 -14.53 2.84 29.50
C GLU A 448 -14.20 3.43 28.10
N LEU A 449 -13.01 3.19 27.59
CA LEU A 449 -12.54 3.63 26.26
C LEU A 449 -12.53 2.53 25.20
N GLY A 450 -12.93 1.30 25.56
CA GLY A 450 -12.97 0.14 24.65
C GLY A 450 -11.62 -0.52 24.51
#